data_68d585a5b675d99183dc35e9c081e353
#
_entry.id   68d585a5b675d99183dc35e9c081e353
#
_cell.length_a   1.000
_cell.length_b   1.000
_cell.length_c   1.000
_cell.angle_alpha   90.00
_cell.angle_beta   90.00
_cell.angle_gamma   90.00
#
_symmetry.space_group_name_H-M   'P 1'
#
loop_
_entity.id
_entity.type
_entity.pdbx_description
1 polymer ?
#
loop_
_entity_poly.entity_id
_entity_poly.type
_entity_poly.pdbx_seq_one_letter_code
_entity_poly.pdbx_strand_id
1 'polypeptide(L)'
;MQTKKLFTVSAIAILTAGAVSAENVLRWTSQGDALTMDPHSQNEGPTMAMNGQFYEALVTRDEAMLLKPELASSWTSAPDGWTFNLRKGVKFHDGADFTAEDVVFSFNRAKHEASDYKEQAKNVVSVEVIDDHTVKLLTDGPNPILPNQLSDLFIMDSGWAKANNVENPQDFAGKEETFAVRNANGTGPFVLGSRAPDEMTVLTRNANWWGNDMFPGNVDKIEYRPISNAATRVAALLSGEVDFVLDAPLQDLKRIEAADGLQVKTVAQIRSIFFGMDQGVDELRSSNIKGKNPFKDARVREAFNLAIDKKAIQRVVMEGLSFPTAMITPPGVLGNTPELDKSYGFDLDRAKSLMADAGYGDGFEIQLDCPNNRYNNDEKICQAAVAMLAKIGVKVKLDAIPNAQHFPKIQKRVTDFYMLGWGVSTLDSHYVFSYLIESKGSWNGTGYSNARVDEITKLIASETDIPKRTALIDEAWTIVKSEMPYVPIHHQVLAWGMSDKIDIPISSDDRLRPRFVVMK
;
A
#
# COMPACT_ATOMS: atom_id res chain seq x y z
N MET A 1 -1.31 74.80 -59.42
CA MET A 1 -0.97 73.37 -59.35
C MET A 1 -0.46 73.09 -57.96
N GLN A 2 -1.28 72.51 -57.09
CA GLN A 2 -0.90 72.11 -55.72
C GLN A 2 -0.78 70.60 -55.68
N THR A 3 0.41 70.07 -55.44
CA THR A 3 0.74 68.64 -55.27
C THR A 3 0.46 68.26 -53.82
N LYS A 4 -0.57 67.41 -53.61
CA LYS A 4 -0.81 66.73 -52.28
C LYS A 4 0.14 65.56 -52.11
N LYS A 5 0.96 65.61 -51.10
CA LYS A 5 1.76 64.44 -50.63
C LYS A 5 0.89 63.56 -49.70
N LEU A 6 0.63 62.32 -50.10
CA LEU A 6 0.06 61.28 -49.24
C LEU A 6 1.18 60.73 -48.33
N PHE A 7 0.98 60.77 -47.02
CA PHE A 7 1.78 60.02 -46.06
C PHE A 7 1.07 58.69 -45.76
N THR A 8 1.70 57.59 -46.16
CA THR A 8 1.27 56.23 -45.78
C THR A 8 1.89 55.90 -44.43
N VAL A 9 1.04 55.77 -43.39
CA VAL A 9 1.46 55.26 -42.07
C VAL A 9 1.36 53.75 -42.10
N SER A 10 2.47 53.04 -42.13
CA SER A 10 2.52 51.58 -41.94
C SER A 10 2.44 51.26 -40.42
N ALA A 11 1.32 50.71 -39.99
CA ALA A 11 1.20 50.16 -38.65
C ALA A 11 1.90 48.78 -38.59
N ILE A 12 3.01 48.71 -37.88
CA ILE A 12 3.67 47.45 -37.56
C ILE A 12 2.91 46.82 -36.38
N ALA A 13 2.12 45.76 -36.63
CA ALA A 13 1.53 44.94 -35.61
C ALA A 13 2.65 44.02 -35.03
N ILE A 14 3.10 44.32 -33.84
CA ILE A 14 3.99 43.43 -33.07
C ILE A 14 3.10 42.28 -32.52
N LEU A 15 3.14 41.12 -33.18
CA LEU A 15 2.62 39.89 -32.65
C LEU A 15 3.58 39.44 -31.52
N THR A 16 3.22 39.71 -30.28
CA THR A 16 3.84 39.02 -29.14
C THR A 16 3.37 37.57 -29.17
N ALA A 17 4.15 36.68 -29.80
CA ALA A 17 4.01 35.25 -29.59
C ALA A 17 4.37 35.00 -28.13
N GLY A 18 3.37 34.88 -27.27
CA GLY A 18 3.56 34.30 -25.94
C GLY A 18 4.18 32.90 -26.13
N ALA A 19 5.33 32.68 -25.59
CA ALA A 19 5.92 31.34 -25.51
C ALA A 19 4.90 30.48 -24.76
N VAL A 20 4.18 29.60 -25.46
CA VAL A 20 3.42 28.53 -24.84
C VAL A 20 4.50 27.62 -24.22
N SER A 21 4.67 27.65 -22.90
CA SER A 21 5.47 26.67 -22.19
C SER A 21 4.96 25.29 -22.57
N ALA A 22 5.85 24.40 -22.97
CA ALA A 22 5.45 23.02 -23.21
C ALA A 22 4.90 22.43 -21.91
N GLU A 23 3.76 21.72 -22.00
CA GLU A 23 3.15 21.04 -20.86
C GLU A 23 4.10 19.98 -20.30
N ASN A 24 4.34 19.99 -19.01
CA ASN A 24 5.14 18.99 -18.32
C ASN A 24 4.32 17.72 -18.08
N VAL A 25 4.41 16.77 -19.00
CA VAL A 25 3.69 15.50 -18.94
C VAL A 25 4.56 14.44 -18.30
N LEU A 26 4.15 13.88 -17.16
CA LEU A 26 4.78 12.73 -16.53
C LEU A 26 4.11 11.44 -17.02
N ARG A 27 4.81 10.68 -17.87
CA ARG A 27 4.37 9.35 -18.31
C ARG A 27 4.85 8.30 -17.32
N TRP A 28 3.93 7.82 -16.53
CA TRP A 28 4.20 6.91 -15.43
C TRP A 28 3.66 5.51 -15.71
N THR A 29 4.41 4.47 -15.34
CA THR A 29 3.96 3.07 -15.37
C THR A 29 4.33 2.32 -14.10
N SER A 30 3.55 1.30 -13.81
CA SER A 30 3.86 0.27 -12.81
C SER A 30 3.41 -1.12 -13.28
N GLN A 31 3.69 -2.15 -12.48
CA GLN A 31 3.35 -3.53 -12.78
C GLN A 31 1.84 -3.80 -12.77
N GLY A 32 1.08 -3.13 -11.90
CA GLY A 32 -0.36 -3.31 -11.75
C GLY A 32 -1.12 -1.99 -11.69
N ASP A 33 -2.41 -2.05 -11.95
CA ASP A 33 -3.31 -0.89 -11.88
C ASP A 33 -3.90 -0.71 -10.47
N ALA A 34 -4.44 0.48 -10.19
CA ALA A 34 -5.30 0.73 -9.05
C ALA A 34 -6.61 -0.07 -9.19
N LEU A 35 -7.06 -0.71 -8.13
CA LEU A 35 -8.25 -1.54 -8.15
C LEU A 35 -9.54 -0.72 -8.27
N THR A 36 -9.54 0.49 -7.71
CA THR A 36 -10.71 1.39 -7.66
C THR A 36 -10.27 2.83 -7.41
N MET A 37 -11.11 3.80 -7.80
CA MET A 37 -10.95 5.21 -7.40
C MET A 37 -11.75 5.53 -6.11
N ASP A 38 -12.49 4.58 -5.56
CA ASP A 38 -13.14 4.74 -4.28
C ASP A 38 -12.10 4.74 -3.14
N PRO A 39 -11.96 5.86 -2.39
CA PRO A 39 -10.87 6.02 -1.42
C PRO A 39 -11.00 5.14 -0.17
N HIS A 40 -12.17 4.53 0.07
CA HIS A 40 -12.41 3.71 1.26
C HIS A 40 -12.66 2.23 0.97
N SER A 41 -12.68 1.82 -0.32
CA SER A 41 -12.97 0.43 -0.70
C SER A 41 -11.77 -0.49 -0.46
N GLN A 42 -10.57 -0.12 -0.95
CA GLN A 42 -9.40 -1.01 -0.93
C GLN A 42 -8.17 -0.35 -0.30
N ASN A 43 -7.62 -1.03 0.72
CA ASN A 43 -6.42 -0.64 1.45
C ASN A 43 -5.17 -1.36 0.86
N GLU A 44 -4.83 -1.09 -0.40
CA GLU A 44 -3.65 -1.66 -1.04
C GLU A 44 -2.80 -0.59 -1.74
N GLY A 45 -1.47 -0.82 -1.83
CA GLY A 45 -0.50 0.23 -2.18
C GLY A 45 -0.75 0.94 -3.51
N PRO A 46 -0.91 0.26 -4.67
CA PRO A 46 -1.20 0.91 -5.95
C PRO A 46 -2.48 1.74 -5.94
N THR A 47 -3.57 1.24 -5.32
CA THR A 47 -4.82 1.98 -5.18
C THR A 47 -4.64 3.22 -4.30
N MET A 48 -3.96 3.10 -3.15
CA MET A 48 -3.65 4.24 -2.28
C MET A 48 -2.72 5.25 -2.97
N ALA A 49 -1.72 4.79 -3.74
CA ALA A 49 -0.82 5.65 -4.48
C ALA A 49 -1.55 6.46 -5.57
N MET A 50 -2.50 5.84 -6.26
CA MET A 50 -3.34 6.51 -7.25
C MET A 50 -4.33 7.46 -6.57
N ASN A 51 -5.07 7.01 -5.56
CA ASN A 51 -6.06 7.81 -4.85
C ASN A 51 -5.45 9.03 -4.15
N GLY A 52 -4.21 8.92 -3.65
CA GLY A 52 -3.45 10.04 -3.07
C GLY A 52 -3.08 11.16 -4.06
N GLN A 53 -3.41 11.04 -5.35
CA GLN A 53 -3.32 12.14 -6.32
C GLN A 53 -4.57 13.01 -6.29
N PHE A 54 -5.72 12.44 -5.93
CA PHE A 54 -7.04 13.10 -5.95
C PHE A 54 -7.49 13.50 -4.57
N TYR A 55 -7.27 12.63 -3.57
CA TYR A 55 -7.72 12.78 -2.20
C TYR A 55 -6.56 13.11 -1.28
N GLU A 56 -6.87 13.79 -0.20
CA GLU A 56 -5.94 14.08 0.89
C GLU A 56 -6.53 13.59 2.22
N ALA A 57 -5.65 13.30 3.18
CA ALA A 57 -6.03 12.91 4.54
C ALA A 57 -5.93 14.12 5.50
N LEU A 58 -6.31 13.94 6.76
CA LEU A 58 -6.10 14.98 7.77
C LEU A 58 -4.61 15.24 7.99
N VAL A 59 -3.79 14.20 7.96
CA VAL A 59 -2.34 14.22 8.12
C VAL A 59 -1.67 13.39 7.04
N THR A 60 -0.45 13.73 6.68
CA THR A 60 0.36 13.00 5.68
C THR A 60 1.73 12.64 6.25
N ARG A 61 2.58 12.02 5.44
CA ARG A 61 3.98 11.74 5.76
C ARG A 61 4.91 12.39 4.74
N ASP A 62 6.04 12.89 5.23
CA ASP A 62 7.14 13.30 4.36
C ASP A 62 7.97 12.09 3.88
N GLU A 63 9.03 12.34 3.12
CA GLU A 63 9.95 11.32 2.60
C GLU A 63 10.72 10.56 3.69
N ALA A 64 10.87 11.17 4.87
CA ALA A 64 11.43 10.51 6.06
C ALA A 64 10.37 9.75 6.88
N MET A 65 9.14 9.63 6.38
CA MET A 65 7.99 8.99 7.02
C MET A 65 7.53 9.68 8.32
N LEU A 66 7.91 10.94 8.53
CA LEU A 66 7.44 11.75 9.66
C LEU A 66 6.05 12.34 9.35
N LEU A 67 5.17 12.34 10.34
CA LEU A 67 3.83 12.94 10.22
C LEU A 67 3.93 14.44 9.95
N LYS A 68 3.13 14.92 9.00
CA LYS A 68 2.99 16.32 8.59
C LYS A 68 1.53 16.74 8.51
N PRO A 69 1.23 18.03 8.73
CA PRO A 69 -0.06 18.60 8.42
C PRO A 69 -0.45 18.44 6.94
N GLU A 70 -1.72 18.05 6.67
CA GLU A 70 -2.31 18.06 5.35
C GLU A 70 -3.64 18.82 5.37
N LEU A 71 -4.81 18.18 5.38
CA LEU A 71 -6.10 18.89 5.55
C LEU A 71 -6.29 19.42 6.99
N ALA A 72 -5.65 18.81 7.99
CA ALA A 72 -5.51 19.41 9.30
C ALA A 72 -4.23 20.26 9.36
N SER A 73 -4.33 21.50 9.81
CA SER A 73 -3.19 22.40 10.02
C SER A 73 -2.45 22.12 11.34
N SER A 74 -3.15 21.55 12.32
CA SER A 74 -2.60 21.14 13.62
C SER A 74 -3.56 20.18 14.33
N TRP A 75 -3.04 19.46 15.33
CA TRP A 75 -3.84 18.57 16.17
C TRP A 75 -3.30 18.51 17.60
N THR A 76 -4.20 18.21 18.55
CA THR A 76 -3.86 18.04 19.97
C THR A 76 -4.58 16.83 20.55
N SER A 77 -3.88 16.08 21.42
CA SER A 77 -4.45 14.92 22.11
C SER A 77 -5.20 15.33 23.38
N ALA A 78 -6.21 14.55 23.72
CA ALA A 78 -6.91 14.56 24.99
C ALA A 78 -7.15 13.11 25.46
N PRO A 79 -7.47 12.86 26.74
CA PRO A 79 -7.73 11.50 27.25
C PRO A 79 -8.86 10.76 26.53
N ASP A 80 -9.79 11.49 25.94
CA ASP A 80 -10.99 10.99 25.25
C ASP A 80 -10.93 11.14 23.73
N GLY A 81 -9.77 11.51 23.16
CA GLY A 81 -9.62 11.63 21.72
C GLY A 81 -8.62 12.70 21.26
N TRP A 82 -8.83 13.21 20.06
CA TRP A 82 -7.97 14.19 19.41
C TRP A 82 -8.77 15.30 18.76
N THR A 83 -8.33 16.54 18.94
CA THR A 83 -8.89 17.71 18.24
C THR A 83 -8.01 18.05 17.06
N PHE A 84 -8.62 18.21 15.88
CA PHE A 84 -7.96 18.61 14.64
C PHE A 84 -8.49 19.96 14.19
N ASN A 85 -7.58 20.92 13.95
CA ASN A 85 -7.90 22.20 13.32
C ASN A 85 -7.74 22.04 11.83
N LEU A 86 -8.82 22.19 11.07
CA LEU A 86 -8.85 21.98 9.63
C LEU A 86 -8.31 23.21 8.89
N ARG A 87 -7.74 22.99 7.72
CA ARG A 87 -7.24 24.04 6.83
C ARG A 87 -8.43 24.79 6.21
N LYS A 88 -8.39 26.12 6.27
CA LYS A 88 -9.42 26.99 5.69
C LYS A 88 -9.17 27.24 4.20
N GLY A 89 -10.24 27.43 3.45
CA GLY A 89 -10.19 27.79 2.03
C GLY A 89 -9.77 26.65 1.08
N VAL A 90 -9.76 25.42 1.58
CA VAL A 90 -9.57 24.23 0.74
C VAL A 90 -10.85 23.96 -0.04
N LYS A 91 -10.70 23.62 -1.33
CA LYS A 91 -11.79 23.27 -2.23
C LYS A 91 -11.64 21.84 -2.75
N PHE A 92 -12.75 21.15 -2.89
CA PHE A 92 -12.82 19.95 -3.71
C PHE A 92 -12.68 20.29 -5.19
N HIS A 93 -12.43 19.30 -6.03
CA HIS A 93 -12.19 19.49 -7.47
C HIS A 93 -13.38 20.11 -8.22
N ASP A 94 -14.60 19.88 -7.76
CA ASP A 94 -15.83 20.51 -8.29
C ASP A 94 -16.09 21.93 -7.78
N GLY A 95 -15.25 22.42 -6.85
CA GLY A 95 -15.32 23.75 -6.29
C GLY A 95 -16.07 23.86 -4.96
N ALA A 96 -16.64 22.77 -4.44
CA ALA A 96 -17.25 22.73 -3.11
C ALA A 96 -16.22 23.02 -2.01
N ASP A 97 -16.65 23.61 -0.89
CA ASP A 97 -15.79 23.86 0.26
C ASP A 97 -15.56 22.59 1.07
N PHE A 98 -14.31 22.35 1.47
CA PHE A 98 -13.97 21.33 2.45
C PHE A 98 -14.32 21.83 3.85
N THR A 99 -15.10 21.06 4.61
CA THR A 99 -15.57 21.38 5.94
C THR A 99 -15.47 20.20 6.92
N ALA A 100 -15.81 20.44 8.17
CA ALA A 100 -15.89 19.42 9.22
C ALA A 100 -16.90 18.29 8.90
N GLU A 101 -17.97 18.60 8.16
CA GLU A 101 -18.99 17.61 7.76
C GLU A 101 -18.41 16.52 6.84
N ASP A 102 -17.44 16.86 5.98
CA ASP A 102 -16.78 15.90 5.11
C ASP A 102 -15.90 14.94 5.90
N VAL A 103 -15.32 15.43 7.00
CA VAL A 103 -14.58 14.56 7.94
C VAL A 103 -15.52 13.59 8.62
N VAL A 104 -16.68 14.06 9.14
CA VAL A 104 -17.71 13.20 9.75
C VAL A 104 -18.16 12.14 8.75
N PHE A 105 -18.50 12.56 7.54
CA PHE A 105 -18.93 11.66 6.47
C PHE A 105 -17.89 10.59 6.17
N SER A 106 -16.63 10.98 5.97
CA SER A 106 -15.54 10.08 5.59
C SER A 106 -15.25 9.04 6.66
N PHE A 107 -15.25 9.44 7.94
CA PHE A 107 -15.09 8.50 9.04
C PHE A 107 -16.25 7.51 9.16
N ASN A 108 -17.49 7.96 8.98
CA ASN A 108 -18.65 7.08 9.01
C ASN A 108 -18.60 6.09 7.84
N ARG A 109 -18.22 6.57 6.65
CA ARG A 109 -18.05 5.74 5.45
C ARG A 109 -16.92 4.72 5.62
N ALA A 110 -15.79 5.11 6.21
CA ALA A 110 -14.67 4.22 6.47
C ALA A 110 -15.00 3.09 7.48
N LYS A 111 -15.99 3.28 8.35
CA LYS A 111 -16.46 2.24 9.30
C LYS A 111 -17.40 1.21 8.67
N HIS A 112 -17.89 1.46 7.46
CA HIS A 112 -18.81 0.56 6.78
C HIS A 112 -18.19 -0.83 6.58
N GLU A 113 -18.98 -1.90 6.61
CA GLU A 113 -18.49 -3.29 6.51
C GLU A 113 -17.78 -3.61 5.20
N ALA A 114 -18.15 -2.95 4.09
CA ALA A 114 -17.49 -3.07 2.79
C ALA A 114 -16.13 -2.33 2.72
N SER A 115 -15.79 -1.50 3.71
CA SER A 115 -14.55 -0.74 3.74
C SER A 115 -13.39 -1.58 4.24
N ASP A 116 -12.25 -1.51 3.55
CA ASP A 116 -10.98 -2.05 4.06
C ASP A 116 -10.30 -1.11 5.08
N TYR A 117 -10.85 0.08 5.31
CA TYR A 117 -10.37 1.05 6.31
C TYR A 117 -11.07 0.94 7.67
N LYS A 118 -12.03 0.01 7.82
CA LYS A 118 -12.79 -0.16 9.08
C LYS A 118 -11.90 -0.40 10.29
N GLU A 119 -10.80 -1.12 10.13
CA GLU A 119 -9.85 -1.37 11.22
C GLU A 119 -9.12 -0.08 11.69
N GLN A 120 -8.85 0.85 10.79
CA GLN A 120 -8.26 2.15 11.13
C GLN A 120 -9.29 3.07 11.80
N ALA A 121 -10.53 3.03 11.33
CA ALA A 121 -11.61 3.89 11.81
C ALA A 121 -12.32 3.37 13.07
N LYS A 122 -12.23 2.07 13.40
CA LYS A 122 -13.01 1.44 14.48
C LYS A 122 -12.80 2.05 15.87
N ASN A 123 -11.59 2.53 16.13
CA ASN A 123 -11.24 3.12 17.43
C ASN A 123 -11.72 4.57 17.60
N VAL A 124 -12.21 5.20 16.53
CA VAL A 124 -12.90 6.50 16.60
C VAL A 124 -14.38 6.23 16.84
N VAL A 125 -14.86 6.50 18.05
CA VAL A 125 -16.27 6.27 18.44
C VAL A 125 -17.18 7.19 17.63
N SER A 126 -16.87 8.49 17.63
CA SER A 126 -17.59 9.51 16.86
C SER A 126 -16.67 10.67 16.47
N VAL A 127 -17.10 11.43 15.47
CA VAL A 127 -16.50 12.72 15.10
C VAL A 127 -17.48 13.81 15.50
N GLU A 128 -17.06 14.70 16.40
CA GLU A 128 -17.82 15.84 16.83
C GLU A 128 -17.38 17.08 16.06
N VAL A 129 -18.33 17.79 15.47
CA VAL A 129 -18.11 19.09 14.83
C VAL A 129 -18.14 20.16 15.92
N ILE A 130 -17.01 20.85 16.13
CA ILE A 130 -16.93 22.01 17.03
C ILE A 130 -17.32 23.28 16.27
N ASP A 131 -16.79 23.43 15.07
CA ASP A 131 -17.15 24.43 14.06
C ASP A 131 -16.76 23.92 12.66
N ASP A 132 -17.01 24.71 11.61
CA ASP A 132 -16.77 24.31 10.20
C ASP A 132 -15.32 23.88 9.93
N HIS A 133 -14.37 24.27 10.79
CA HIS A 133 -12.94 24.00 10.64
C HIS A 133 -12.29 23.38 11.87
N THR A 134 -13.08 22.83 12.78
CA THR A 134 -12.56 22.15 13.97
C THR A 134 -13.39 20.91 14.26
N VAL A 135 -12.73 19.75 14.30
CA VAL A 135 -13.37 18.49 14.67
C VAL A 135 -12.67 17.85 15.86
N LYS A 136 -13.44 17.15 16.68
CA LYS A 136 -12.91 16.26 17.71
C LYS A 136 -13.25 14.81 17.38
N LEU A 137 -12.24 14.00 17.23
CA LEU A 137 -12.34 12.56 17.06
C LEU A 137 -12.35 11.93 18.46
N LEU A 138 -13.52 11.49 18.91
CA LEU A 138 -13.66 10.80 20.19
C LEU A 138 -13.22 9.34 20.04
N THR A 139 -12.47 8.86 21.02
CA THR A 139 -11.99 7.48 21.11
C THR A 139 -12.49 6.83 22.41
N ASP A 140 -12.57 5.49 22.41
CA ASP A 140 -12.87 4.74 23.65
C ASP A 140 -11.60 4.65 24.50
N GLY A 141 -11.32 5.73 25.23
CA GLY A 141 -10.07 5.95 25.95
C GLY A 141 -8.94 6.50 25.07
N PRO A 142 -7.73 6.67 25.65
CA PRO A 142 -6.59 7.24 24.94
C PRO A 142 -6.20 6.41 23.70
N ASN A 143 -5.89 7.08 22.60
CA ASN A 143 -5.31 6.45 21.41
C ASN A 143 -4.05 7.21 20.98
N PRO A 144 -2.86 6.82 21.45
CA PRO A 144 -1.62 7.56 21.20
C PRO A 144 -1.17 7.52 19.74
N ILE A 145 -1.69 6.58 18.94
CA ILE A 145 -1.27 6.38 17.55
C ILE A 145 -2.31 6.86 16.54
N LEU A 146 -3.41 7.47 16.97
CA LEU A 146 -4.49 7.88 16.07
C LEU A 146 -4.00 8.71 14.88
N PRO A 147 -3.17 9.76 15.02
CA PRO A 147 -2.68 10.51 13.87
C PRO A 147 -1.91 9.64 12.86
N ASN A 148 -1.17 8.62 13.34
CA ASN A 148 -0.47 7.67 12.47
C ASN A 148 -1.44 6.80 11.67
N GLN A 149 -2.58 6.44 12.24
CA GLN A 149 -3.63 5.65 11.58
C GLN A 149 -4.38 6.45 10.51
N LEU A 150 -4.42 7.78 10.65
CA LEU A 150 -5.17 8.67 9.76
C LEU A 150 -4.42 9.10 8.51
N SER A 151 -3.12 8.83 8.39
CA SER A 151 -2.30 9.27 7.24
C SER A 151 -2.72 8.65 5.90
N ASP A 152 -3.55 7.61 5.92
CA ASP A 152 -4.07 6.90 4.76
C ASP A 152 -5.60 6.96 4.67
N LEU A 153 -6.27 7.56 5.64
CA LEU A 153 -7.71 7.71 5.64
C LEU A 153 -8.06 9.02 4.92
N PHE A 154 -8.34 8.90 3.63
CA PHE A 154 -8.65 10.02 2.76
C PHE A 154 -10.01 10.65 3.08
N ILE A 155 -10.13 11.95 2.84
CA ILE A 155 -11.39 12.69 3.02
C ILE A 155 -12.10 12.82 1.67
N MET A 156 -13.38 12.49 1.66
CA MET A 156 -14.26 12.51 0.50
C MET A 156 -15.34 13.57 0.68
N ASP A 157 -15.71 14.25 -0.39
CA ASP A 157 -16.82 15.21 -0.43
C ASP A 157 -18.15 14.51 -0.17
N SER A 158 -18.81 14.90 0.91
CA SER A 158 -20.10 14.36 1.33
C SER A 158 -21.25 14.70 0.38
N GLY A 159 -21.19 15.90 -0.22
CA GLY A 159 -22.18 16.39 -1.20
C GLY A 159 -22.07 15.63 -2.52
N TRP A 160 -20.84 15.48 -3.03
CA TRP A 160 -20.57 14.70 -4.23
C TRP A 160 -20.95 13.23 -4.06
N ALA A 161 -20.64 12.65 -2.91
CA ALA A 161 -21.00 11.25 -2.63
C ALA A 161 -22.51 11.02 -2.67
N LYS A 162 -23.28 11.92 -2.06
CA LYS A 162 -24.75 11.93 -2.12
C LYS A 162 -25.28 12.08 -3.54
N ALA A 163 -24.75 13.06 -4.28
CA ALA A 163 -25.20 13.37 -5.63
C ALA A 163 -25.00 12.19 -6.61
N ASN A 164 -24.03 11.32 -6.32
CA ASN A 164 -23.66 10.19 -7.18
C ASN A 164 -24.07 8.81 -6.58
N ASN A 165 -24.82 8.77 -5.47
CA ASN A 165 -25.27 7.56 -4.78
C ASN A 165 -24.10 6.64 -4.38
N VAL A 166 -23.04 7.23 -3.80
CA VAL A 166 -21.82 6.53 -3.34
C VAL A 166 -21.52 6.83 -1.87
N GLU A 167 -22.55 6.99 -1.05
CA GLU A 167 -22.40 7.20 0.39
C GLU A 167 -21.79 6.00 1.09
N ASN A 168 -21.95 4.79 0.54
CA ASN A 168 -21.27 3.60 1.00
C ASN A 168 -20.04 3.30 0.14
N PRO A 169 -18.97 2.71 0.70
CA PRO A 169 -17.84 2.22 -0.07
C PRO A 169 -18.27 1.09 -1.01
N GLN A 170 -17.60 0.99 -2.16
CA GLN A 170 -17.74 -0.15 -3.06
C GLN A 170 -17.49 -1.47 -2.34
N ASP A 171 -18.38 -2.45 -2.47
CA ASP A 171 -18.08 -3.85 -2.15
C ASP A 171 -17.23 -4.47 -3.26
N PHE A 172 -15.91 -4.33 -3.11
CA PHE A 172 -14.95 -4.89 -4.06
C PHE A 172 -15.02 -6.43 -4.12
N ALA A 173 -15.18 -7.08 -2.97
CA ALA A 173 -15.27 -8.54 -2.90
C ALA A 173 -16.54 -9.08 -3.56
N GLY A 174 -17.62 -8.28 -3.54
CA GLY A 174 -18.86 -8.54 -4.27
C GLY A 174 -18.81 -8.14 -5.75
N LYS A 175 -17.71 -7.51 -6.20
CA LYS A 175 -17.54 -6.98 -7.57
C LYS A 175 -18.56 -5.91 -7.92
N GLU A 176 -18.90 -5.08 -6.96
CA GLU A 176 -19.81 -3.97 -7.17
C GLU A 176 -19.18 -2.91 -8.08
N GLU A 177 -19.97 -2.34 -9.00
CA GLU A 177 -19.59 -1.20 -9.85
C GLU A 177 -20.37 0.03 -9.40
N THR A 178 -19.75 0.89 -8.60
CA THR A 178 -20.30 2.20 -8.20
C THR A 178 -19.73 3.31 -9.05
N PHE A 179 -20.33 4.50 -8.99
CA PHE A 179 -19.79 5.66 -9.68
C PHE A 179 -18.36 6.02 -9.23
N ALA A 180 -18.03 5.84 -7.93
CA ALA A 180 -16.72 6.11 -7.37
C ALA A 180 -15.62 5.14 -7.86
N VAL A 181 -15.96 4.01 -8.47
CA VAL A 181 -14.94 3.07 -9.03
C VAL A 181 -14.10 3.74 -10.11
N ARG A 182 -14.71 4.62 -10.91
CA ARG A 182 -14.08 5.27 -12.08
C ARG A 182 -14.03 6.78 -12.00
N ASN A 183 -14.57 7.37 -10.96
CA ASN A 183 -14.66 8.83 -10.78
C ASN A 183 -14.14 9.21 -9.40
N ALA A 184 -13.54 10.40 -9.30
CA ALA A 184 -12.99 10.95 -8.08
C ALA A 184 -13.30 12.44 -7.95
N ASN A 185 -13.64 12.89 -6.74
CA ASN A 185 -13.76 14.29 -6.37
C ASN A 185 -13.12 14.48 -4.99
N GLY A 186 -11.89 14.93 -4.96
CA GLY A 186 -11.11 15.16 -3.75
C GLY A 186 -10.55 16.56 -3.71
N THR A 187 -9.66 16.80 -2.77
CA THR A 187 -8.99 18.10 -2.55
C THR A 187 -7.57 18.13 -3.10
N GLY A 188 -7.09 17.02 -3.67
CA GLY A 188 -5.69 16.77 -3.99
C GLY A 188 -5.11 17.57 -5.14
N PRO A 189 -3.78 17.44 -5.37
CA PRO A 189 -3.03 18.21 -6.35
C PRO A 189 -3.38 17.92 -7.81
N PHE A 190 -4.06 16.81 -8.11
CA PHE A 190 -4.47 16.43 -9.45
C PHE A 190 -5.95 16.09 -9.51
N VAL A 191 -6.56 16.37 -10.66
CA VAL A 191 -7.95 16.04 -10.99
C VAL A 191 -7.95 14.85 -11.94
N LEU A 192 -8.87 13.90 -11.74
CA LEU A 192 -9.07 12.77 -12.64
C LEU A 192 -9.68 13.27 -13.96
N GLY A 193 -8.92 13.18 -15.06
CA GLY A 193 -9.37 13.55 -16.40
C GLY A 193 -10.11 12.40 -17.08
N SER A 194 -9.52 11.21 -17.11
CA SER A 194 -10.14 10.01 -17.65
C SER A 194 -9.57 8.74 -17.05
N ARG A 195 -10.37 7.67 -17.03
CA ARG A 195 -9.96 6.35 -16.58
C ARG A 195 -10.52 5.24 -17.46
N ALA A 196 -9.63 4.46 -18.03
CA ALA A 196 -9.88 3.14 -18.61
C ALA A 196 -9.07 2.12 -17.79
N PRO A 197 -9.71 1.31 -16.91
CA PRO A 197 -9.02 0.34 -16.07
C PRO A 197 -8.12 -0.59 -16.89
N ASP A 198 -6.93 -0.88 -16.36
CA ASP A 198 -5.88 -1.70 -16.99
C ASP A 198 -5.32 -1.16 -18.33
N GLU A 199 -5.75 0.03 -18.77
CA GLU A 199 -5.32 0.65 -20.02
C GLU A 199 -4.62 1.98 -19.77
N MET A 200 -5.37 2.99 -19.29
CA MET A 200 -4.86 4.36 -19.13
C MET A 200 -5.66 5.14 -18.08
N THR A 201 -4.95 5.85 -17.22
CA THR A 201 -5.51 6.89 -16.35
C THR A 201 -4.80 8.21 -16.60
N VAL A 202 -5.57 9.26 -16.88
CA VAL A 202 -5.06 10.60 -17.16
C VAL A 202 -5.47 11.54 -16.04
N LEU A 203 -4.50 12.26 -15.49
CA LEU A 203 -4.70 13.25 -14.44
C LEU A 203 -4.20 14.60 -14.94
N THR A 204 -4.86 15.67 -14.52
CA THR A 204 -4.44 17.05 -14.80
C THR A 204 -4.19 17.79 -13.49
N ARG A 205 -3.22 18.71 -13.50
CA ARG A 205 -2.92 19.53 -12.32
C ARG A 205 -4.18 20.29 -11.86
N ASN A 206 -4.43 20.27 -10.56
CA ASN A 206 -5.42 21.13 -9.93
C ASN A 206 -4.85 22.54 -9.74
N ALA A 207 -5.21 23.46 -10.63
CA ALA A 207 -4.75 24.86 -10.57
C ALA A 207 -5.17 25.57 -9.27
N ASN A 208 -6.24 25.11 -8.63
CA ASN A 208 -6.81 25.68 -7.41
C ASN A 208 -6.37 24.92 -6.15
N TRP A 209 -5.40 23.98 -6.27
CA TRP A 209 -4.93 23.25 -5.10
C TRP A 209 -4.27 24.17 -4.08
N TRP A 210 -4.67 24.03 -2.83
CA TRP A 210 -4.19 24.87 -1.72
C TRP A 210 -2.68 24.84 -1.51
N GLY A 211 -2.00 23.77 -1.98
CA GLY A 211 -0.55 23.53 -1.80
C GLY A 211 0.32 23.98 -2.98
N ASN A 212 -0.22 24.57 -4.04
CA ASN A 212 0.55 24.90 -5.25
C ASN A 212 1.80 25.76 -5.00
N ASP A 213 1.75 26.69 -4.04
CA ASP A 213 2.88 27.56 -3.70
C ASP A 213 3.83 26.93 -2.65
N MET A 214 3.47 25.77 -2.09
CA MET A 214 4.20 25.12 -1.01
C MET A 214 5.10 23.96 -1.48
N PHE A 215 4.81 23.40 -2.64
CA PHE A 215 5.48 22.21 -3.15
C PHE A 215 6.16 22.48 -4.49
N PRO A 216 7.37 21.91 -4.74
CA PRO A 216 8.20 22.25 -5.88
C PRO A 216 7.74 21.61 -7.19
N GLY A 217 6.80 20.68 -7.16
CA GLY A 217 6.40 19.91 -8.34
C GLY A 217 5.85 20.78 -9.46
N ASN A 218 6.28 20.52 -10.69
CA ASN A 218 5.92 21.26 -11.89
C ASN A 218 5.24 20.40 -12.96
N VAL A 219 4.75 19.21 -12.58
CA VAL A 219 3.99 18.32 -13.48
C VAL A 219 2.61 18.93 -13.75
N ASP A 220 2.25 19.10 -15.02
CA ASP A 220 0.94 19.62 -15.43
C ASP A 220 -0.07 18.51 -15.73
N LYS A 221 0.44 17.38 -16.23
CA LYS A 221 -0.35 16.22 -16.61
C LYS A 221 0.36 14.92 -16.25
N ILE A 222 -0.41 13.93 -15.84
CA ILE A 222 0.09 12.56 -15.62
C ILE A 222 -0.64 11.63 -16.57
N GLU A 223 0.10 10.79 -17.28
CA GLU A 223 -0.40 9.69 -18.08
C GLU A 223 0.09 8.38 -17.43
N TYR A 224 -0.78 7.72 -16.70
CA TYR A 224 -0.48 6.45 -16.08
C TYR A 224 -0.97 5.30 -16.94
N ARG A 225 -0.09 4.36 -17.26
CA ARG A 225 -0.41 3.14 -18.00
C ARG A 225 0.21 1.93 -17.31
N PRO A 226 -0.57 0.97 -16.80
CA PRO A 226 -0.02 -0.26 -16.24
C PRO A 226 0.62 -1.12 -17.34
N ILE A 227 1.82 -1.64 -17.09
CA ILE A 227 2.52 -2.56 -17.98
C ILE A 227 2.98 -3.76 -17.15
N SER A 228 2.20 -4.84 -17.14
CA SER A 228 2.45 -6.01 -16.29
C SER A 228 3.72 -6.77 -16.68
N ASN A 229 4.02 -6.87 -17.98
CA ASN A 229 5.23 -7.55 -18.44
C ASN A 229 6.48 -6.71 -18.14
N ALA A 230 7.39 -7.25 -17.33
CA ALA A 230 8.60 -6.58 -16.87
C ALA A 230 9.53 -6.14 -18.03
N ALA A 231 9.73 -7.00 -19.03
CA ALA A 231 10.61 -6.68 -20.16
C ALA A 231 10.03 -5.55 -21.02
N THR A 232 8.70 -5.54 -21.23
CA THR A 232 7.99 -4.47 -21.95
C THR A 232 8.06 -3.16 -21.17
N ARG A 233 7.92 -3.21 -19.84
CA ARG A 233 8.00 -2.02 -18.96
C ARG A 233 9.39 -1.38 -19.03
N VAL A 234 10.46 -2.19 -18.98
CA VAL A 234 11.84 -1.72 -19.14
C VAL A 234 12.09 -1.16 -20.55
N ALA A 235 11.59 -1.84 -21.60
CA ALA A 235 11.73 -1.36 -22.97
C ALA A 235 11.05 0.00 -23.18
N ALA A 236 9.87 0.22 -22.60
CA ALA A 236 9.16 1.50 -22.64
C ALA A 236 9.96 2.64 -21.97
N LEU A 237 10.66 2.36 -20.87
CA LEU A 237 11.55 3.33 -20.23
C LEU A 237 12.78 3.62 -21.10
N LEU A 238 13.45 2.58 -21.61
CA LEU A 238 14.65 2.71 -22.44
C LEU A 238 14.39 3.45 -23.77
N SER A 239 13.19 3.31 -24.33
CA SER A 239 12.77 4.00 -25.56
C SER A 239 12.27 5.43 -25.31
N GLY A 240 12.04 5.83 -24.06
CA GLY A 240 11.42 7.12 -23.72
C GLY A 240 9.92 7.16 -23.95
N GLU A 241 9.26 6.02 -24.11
CA GLU A 241 7.79 5.93 -24.16
C GLU A 241 7.16 6.28 -22.80
N VAL A 242 7.84 5.92 -21.71
CA VAL A 242 7.52 6.34 -20.34
C VAL A 242 8.70 7.04 -19.69
N ASP A 243 8.42 7.93 -18.76
CA ASP A 243 9.41 8.71 -18.04
C ASP A 243 9.77 8.11 -16.68
N PHE A 244 8.85 7.32 -16.11
CA PHE A 244 8.96 6.81 -14.75
C PHE A 244 8.37 5.40 -14.62
N VAL A 245 9.14 4.50 -14.01
CA VAL A 245 8.76 3.12 -13.66
C VAL A 245 8.81 2.99 -12.15
N LEU A 246 7.65 2.82 -11.50
CA LEU A 246 7.55 2.75 -10.04
C LEU A 246 8.19 1.47 -9.47
N ASP A 247 8.01 0.34 -10.14
CA ASP A 247 8.48 -0.99 -9.75
C ASP A 247 9.44 -1.53 -10.81
N ALA A 248 10.62 -0.89 -10.92
CA ALA A 248 11.65 -1.32 -11.85
C ALA A 248 12.11 -2.75 -11.52
N PRO A 249 12.13 -3.67 -12.52
CA PRO A 249 12.55 -5.05 -12.29
C PRO A 249 13.99 -5.13 -11.81
N LEU A 250 14.23 -5.80 -10.69
CA LEU A 250 15.52 -5.80 -10.00
C LEU A 250 16.68 -6.29 -10.89
N GLN A 251 16.43 -7.28 -11.75
CA GLN A 251 17.41 -7.83 -12.69
C GLN A 251 17.82 -6.85 -13.80
N ASP A 252 17.02 -5.81 -14.05
CA ASP A 252 17.26 -4.83 -15.11
C ASP A 252 17.85 -3.50 -14.60
N LEU A 253 18.00 -3.32 -13.27
CA LEU A 253 18.46 -2.04 -12.69
C LEU A 253 19.81 -1.59 -13.26
N LYS A 254 20.78 -2.50 -13.35
CA LYS A 254 22.10 -2.19 -13.93
C LYS A 254 22.00 -1.76 -15.40
N ARG A 255 21.07 -2.36 -16.16
CA ARG A 255 20.82 -1.99 -17.55
C ARG A 255 20.18 -0.61 -17.68
N ILE A 256 19.25 -0.28 -16.79
CA ILE A 256 18.62 1.04 -16.74
C ILE A 256 19.65 2.09 -16.35
N GLU A 257 20.43 1.84 -15.29
CA GLU A 257 21.46 2.77 -14.80
C GLU A 257 22.60 3.04 -15.80
N ALA A 258 22.90 2.04 -16.65
CA ALA A 258 23.91 2.17 -17.70
C ALA A 258 23.41 2.85 -18.97
N ALA A 259 22.12 3.12 -19.10
CA ALA A 259 21.52 3.77 -20.26
C ALA A 259 21.61 5.30 -20.14
N ASP A 260 22.03 5.97 -21.23
CA ASP A 260 22.10 7.42 -21.27
C ASP A 260 20.73 8.07 -20.99
N GLY A 261 20.72 9.09 -20.15
CA GLY A 261 19.51 9.84 -19.81
C GLY A 261 18.56 9.15 -18.83
N LEU A 262 19.00 8.04 -18.22
CA LEU A 262 18.22 7.32 -17.20
C LEU A 262 18.96 7.25 -15.85
N GLN A 263 18.19 7.03 -14.79
CA GLN A 263 18.68 6.82 -13.44
C GLN A 263 17.84 5.81 -12.68
N VAL A 264 18.43 5.23 -11.63
CA VAL A 264 17.77 4.32 -10.69
C VAL A 264 17.84 4.90 -9.29
N LYS A 265 16.71 4.83 -8.55
CA LYS A 265 16.69 5.10 -7.11
C LYS A 265 16.19 3.87 -6.37
N THR A 266 16.80 3.54 -5.22
CA THR A 266 16.39 2.42 -4.37
C THR A 266 16.27 2.85 -2.91
N VAL A 267 15.34 2.24 -2.17
CA VAL A 267 15.16 2.42 -0.73
C VAL A 267 14.60 1.15 -0.10
N ALA A 268 14.92 0.89 1.17
CA ALA A 268 14.23 -0.16 1.94
C ALA A 268 12.75 0.20 2.11
N GLN A 269 11.86 -0.71 1.74
CA GLN A 269 10.41 -0.51 1.87
C GLN A 269 9.92 -0.90 3.26
N ILE A 270 8.91 -0.20 3.75
CA ILE A 270 8.18 -0.58 4.97
C ILE A 270 7.25 -1.78 4.73
N ARG A 271 7.71 -2.75 3.94
CA ARG A 271 6.93 -3.94 3.52
C ARG A 271 7.69 -5.23 3.75
N SER A 272 6.97 -6.20 4.32
CA SER A 272 7.44 -7.58 4.41
C SER A 272 6.66 -8.48 3.47
N ILE A 273 7.35 -9.42 2.82
CA ILE A 273 6.78 -10.50 1.99
C ILE A 273 6.82 -11.79 2.79
N PHE A 274 5.71 -12.53 2.78
CA PHE A 274 5.54 -13.75 3.57
C PHE A 274 4.52 -14.70 2.93
N PHE A 275 4.53 -15.96 3.38
CA PHE A 275 3.45 -16.90 3.10
C PHE A 275 2.58 -17.07 4.34
N GLY A 276 1.26 -17.13 4.14
CA GLY A 276 0.27 -17.48 5.17
C GLY A 276 -0.18 -18.93 5.02
N MET A 277 -0.43 -19.60 6.15
CA MET A 277 -0.84 -21.00 6.23
C MET A 277 -2.20 -21.07 6.97
N ASP A 278 -3.28 -21.50 6.28
CA ASP A 278 -4.61 -21.60 6.93
C ASP A 278 -4.62 -22.75 7.95
N GLN A 279 -4.54 -22.39 9.21
CA GLN A 279 -4.62 -23.29 10.36
C GLN A 279 -6.01 -23.27 11.03
N GLY A 280 -6.94 -22.46 10.54
CA GLY A 280 -8.25 -22.27 11.14
C GLY A 280 -9.31 -23.30 10.70
N VAL A 281 -9.17 -23.87 9.50
CA VAL A 281 -10.09 -24.88 8.98
C VAL A 281 -9.71 -26.29 9.46
N ASP A 282 -10.68 -27.21 9.51
CA ASP A 282 -10.42 -28.59 9.94
C ASP A 282 -9.81 -29.45 8.83
N GLU A 283 -10.08 -29.13 7.58
CA GLU A 283 -9.52 -29.77 6.40
C GLU A 283 -9.14 -28.71 5.37
N LEU A 284 -7.94 -28.82 4.78
CA LEU A 284 -7.50 -27.94 3.69
C LEU A 284 -8.25 -28.27 2.40
N ARG A 285 -8.65 -27.24 1.66
CA ARG A 285 -9.45 -27.34 0.42
C ARG A 285 -8.69 -28.02 -0.69
N SER A 286 -7.41 -27.68 -0.82
CA SER A 286 -6.53 -28.08 -1.93
C SER A 286 -5.61 -29.26 -1.62
N SER A 287 -5.66 -29.79 -0.37
CA SER A 287 -4.79 -30.89 0.03
C SER A 287 -5.39 -32.26 -0.32
N ASN A 288 -4.50 -33.23 -0.60
CA ASN A 288 -4.85 -34.65 -0.69
C ASN A 288 -5.10 -35.29 0.69
N ILE A 289 -4.71 -34.63 1.79
CA ILE A 289 -5.00 -35.10 3.15
C ILE A 289 -6.45 -34.78 3.50
N LYS A 290 -7.23 -35.83 3.83
CA LYS A 290 -8.64 -35.70 4.13
C LYS A 290 -8.90 -35.84 5.63
N GLY A 291 -9.90 -35.09 6.14
CA GLY A 291 -10.29 -35.08 7.55
C GLY A 291 -9.26 -34.47 8.51
N LYS A 292 -8.21 -33.82 7.98
CA LYS A 292 -7.14 -33.19 8.79
C LYS A 292 -6.61 -31.96 8.09
N ASN A 293 -6.10 -31.04 8.89
CA ASN A 293 -5.34 -29.88 8.43
C ASN A 293 -3.89 -29.98 8.92
N PRO A 294 -2.90 -30.26 8.04
CA PRO A 294 -1.50 -30.32 8.42
C PRO A 294 -0.98 -29.04 9.08
N PHE A 295 -1.50 -27.88 8.71
CA PHE A 295 -1.06 -26.59 9.27
C PHE A 295 -1.54 -26.32 10.71
N LYS A 296 -2.44 -27.14 11.27
CA LYS A 296 -2.74 -27.10 12.72
C LYS A 296 -1.57 -27.56 13.57
N ASP A 297 -0.68 -28.40 13.03
CA ASP A 297 0.52 -28.86 13.71
C ASP A 297 1.66 -27.84 13.57
N ALA A 298 2.13 -27.29 14.69
CA ALA A 298 3.23 -26.32 14.71
C ALA A 298 4.53 -26.87 14.11
N ARG A 299 4.77 -28.18 14.20
CA ARG A 299 5.95 -28.85 13.60
C ARG A 299 5.93 -28.75 12.07
N VAL A 300 4.75 -28.84 11.45
CA VAL A 300 4.60 -28.65 10.00
C VAL A 300 4.89 -27.20 9.62
N ARG A 301 4.40 -26.23 10.40
CA ARG A 301 4.65 -24.80 10.13
C ARG A 301 6.15 -24.46 10.34
N GLU A 302 6.80 -25.02 11.37
CA GLU A 302 8.24 -24.91 11.56
C GLU A 302 9.02 -25.51 10.39
N ALA A 303 8.62 -26.70 9.91
CA ALA A 303 9.25 -27.37 8.78
C ALA A 303 9.20 -26.49 7.50
N PHE A 304 8.06 -25.83 7.21
CA PHE A 304 7.93 -24.89 6.10
C PHE A 304 8.88 -23.70 6.25
N ASN A 305 9.00 -23.13 7.48
CA ASN A 305 9.93 -22.03 7.74
C ASN A 305 11.40 -22.44 7.52
N LEU A 306 11.79 -23.65 7.95
CA LEU A 306 13.14 -24.16 7.84
C LEU A 306 13.51 -24.67 6.43
N ALA A 307 12.51 -25.12 5.66
CA ALA A 307 12.73 -25.63 4.31
C ALA A 307 12.97 -24.53 3.26
N ILE A 308 12.51 -23.29 3.53
CA ILE A 308 12.64 -22.16 2.60
C ILE A 308 13.94 -21.40 2.87
N ASP A 309 14.93 -21.56 1.97
CA ASP A 309 16.20 -20.81 2.01
C ASP A 309 16.00 -19.35 1.55
N LYS A 310 15.72 -18.49 2.52
CA LYS A 310 15.49 -17.06 2.30
C LYS A 310 16.71 -16.33 1.76
N LYS A 311 17.94 -16.80 2.11
CA LYS A 311 19.19 -16.23 1.57
C LYS A 311 19.39 -16.63 0.10
N ALA A 312 18.97 -17.83 -0.29
CA ALA A 312 18.98 -18.22 -1.70
C ALA A 312 17.97 -17.38 -2.51
N ILE A 313 16.76 -17.14 -1.98
CA ILE A 313 15.78 -16.23 -2.59
C ILE A 313 16.39 -14.83 -2.75
N GLN A 314 16.99 -14.26 -1.69
CA GLN A 314 17.67 -12.96 -1.77
C GLN A 314 18.70 -12.93 -2.89
N ARG A 315 19.61 -13.92 -2.91
CA ARG A 315 20.73 -13.93 -3.85
C ARG A 315 20.30 -14.17 -5.30
N VAL A 316 19.36 -15.10 -5.53
CA VAL A 316 19.05 -15.62 -6.88
C VAL A 316 17.80 -14.97 -7.47
N VAL A 317 16.76 -14.73 -6.64
CA VAL A 317 15.49 -14.17 -7.12
C VAL A 317 15.46 -12.65 -7.01
N MET A 318 16.04 -12.11 -5.92
CA MET A 318 15.99 -10.68 -5.61
C MET A 318 17.28 -9.93 -5.97
N GLU A 319 18.23 -10.55 -6.68
CA GLU A 319 19.51 -9.92 -7.11
C GLU A 319 20.30 -9.29 -5.94
N GLY A 320 20.13 -9.83 -4.71
CA GLY A 320 20.69 -9.27 -3.49
C GLY A 320 19.86 -8.15 -2.85
N LEU A 321 18.82 -7.66 -3.52
CA LEU A 321 18.02 -6.49 -3.14
C LEU A 321 16.79 -6.91 -2.32
N SER A 322 17.02 -7.48 -1.18
CA SER A 322 16.01 -7.75 -0.13
C SER A 322 16.72 -8.07 1.18
N PHE A 323 15.97 -8.05 2.29
CA PHE A 323 16.50 -8.37 3.62
C PHE A 323 15.76 -9.58 4.18
N PRO A 324 16.36 -10.82 4.15
CA PRO A 324 15.77 -12.00 4.74
C PRO A 324 15.36 -11.77 6.19
N THR A 325 14.14 -12.18 6.56
CA THR A 325 13.56 -11.84 7.86
C THR A 325 12.88 -13.02 8.54
N ALA A 326 12.67 -12.92 9.86
CA ALA A 326 11.78 -13.76 10.67
C ALA A 326 10.50 -13.03 11.11
N MET A 327 10.34 -11.76 10.73
CA MET A 327 9.21 -10.91 11.10
C MET A 327 8.41 -10.46 9.88
N ILE A 328 7.12 -10.21 10.06
CA ILE A 328 6.28 -9.56 9.05
C ILE A 328 6.15 -8.05 9.29
N THR A 329 7.03 -7.51 10.14
CA THR A 329 7.13 -6.09 10.51
C THR A 329 8.56 -5.65 10.20
N PRO A 330 8.79 -4.72 9.24
CA PRO A 330 10.14 -4.32 8.85
C PRO A 330 10.84 -3.42 9.89
N PRO A 331 12.17 -3.28 9.82
CA PRO A 331 12.92 -2.33 10.64
C PRO A 331 12.37 -0.89 10.51
N GLY A 332 12.37 -0.16 11.63
CA GLY A 332 11.79 1.19 11.72
C GLY A 332 10.32 1.20 12.15
N VAL A 333 9.65 0.05 12.15
CA VAL A 333 8.30 -0.11 12.70
C VAL A 333 8.43 -0.52 14.19
N LEU A 334 7.66 0.13 15.06
CA LEU A 334 7.63 -0.21 16.48
C LEU A 334 7.23 -1.69 16.67
N GLY A 335 8.07 -2.44 17.38
CA GLY A 335 7.93 -3.90 17.60
C GLY A 335 8.84 -4.75 16.71
N ASN A 336 9.57 -4.18 15.74
CA ASN A 336 10.70 -4.90 15.14
C ASN A 336 11.95 -4.67 15.99
N THR A 337 12.55 -5.76 16.46
CA THR A 337 13.84 -5.75 17.15
C THR A 337 14.78 -6.77 16.52
N PRO A 338 16.12 -6.57 16.59
CA PRO A 338 17.08 -7.54 16.07
C PRO A 338 16.91 -8.95 16.67
N GLU A 339 16.45 -9.04 17.90
CA GLU A 339 16.22 -10.30 18.62
C GLU A 339 14.98 -11.02 18.05
N LEU A 340 13.91 -10.29 17.83
CA LEU A 340 12.68 -10.83 17.24
C LEU A 340 12.87 -11.11 15.73
N ASP A 341 13.65 -10.31 15.01
CA ASP A 341 13.92 -10.52 13.59
C ASP A 341 15.04 -11.55 13.31
N LYS A 342 15.57 -12.16 14.34
CA LYS A 342 16.54 -13.24 14.16
C LYS A 342 15.92 -14.41 13.39
N SER A 343 16.51 -14.73 12.23
CA SER A 343 16.04 -15.78 11.32
C SER A 343 15.93 -17.13 12.02
N TYR A 344 14.93 -17.92 11.65
CA TYR A 344 14.82 -19.35 12.03
C TYR A 344 15.95 -20.21 11.41
N GLY A 345 16.68 -19.67 10.44
CA GLY A 345 17.70 -20.39 9.67
C GLY A 345 17.09 -21.19 8.49
N PHE A 346 17.98 -21.88 7.79
CA PHE A 346 17.63 -22.89 6.78
C PHE A 346 18.21 -24.21 7.26
N ASP A 347 17.35 -25.21 7.50
CA ASP A 347 17.73 -26.54 7.96
C ASP A 347 16.79 -27.58 7.37
N LEU A 348 17.22 -28.18 6.27
CA LEU A 348 16.42 -29.16 5.54
C LEU A 348 16.26 -30.48 6.28
N ASP A 349 17.30 -30.91 7.04
CA ASP A 349 17.26 -32.19 7.77
C ASP A 349 16.31 -32.08 8.96
N ARG A 350 16.38 -30.97 9.70
CA ARG A 350 15.41 -30.66 10.77
C ARG A 350 13.99 -30.55 10.23
N ALA A 351 13.79 -29.89 9.07
CA ALA A 351 12.47 -29.78 8.43
C ALA A 351 11.89 -31.14 8.09
N LYS A 352 12.69 -32.06 7.51
CA LYS A 352 12.27 -33.45 7.23
C LYS A 352 11.91 -34.22 8.49
N SER A 353 12.72 -34.10 9.56
CA SER A 353 12.45 -34.73 10.86
C SER A 353 11.10 -34.25 11.41
N LEU A 354 10.85 -32.95 11.41
CA LEU A 354 9.59 -32.36 11.88
C LEU A 354 8.37 -32.85 11.09
N MET A 355 8.50 -32.99 9.77
CA MET A 355 7.44 -33.55 8.92
C MET A 355 7.17 -35.01 9.28
N ALA A 356 8.20 -35.82 9.49
CA ALA A 356 8.07 -37.22 9.91
C ALA A 356 7.43 -37.33 11.32
N ASP A 357 7.90 -36.53 12.29
CA ASP A 357 7.39 -36.50 13.66
C ASP A 357 5.91 -36.07 13.73
N ALA A 358 5.49 -35.23 12.78
CA ALA A 358 4.10 -34.79 12.63
C ALA A 358 3.23 -35.82 11.88
N GLY A 359 3.81 -36.91 11.37
CA GLY A 359 3.12 -37.97 10.61
C GLY A 359 2.95 -37.66 9.12
N TYR A 360 3.75 -36.72 8.57
CA TYR A 360 3.75 -36.32 7.16
C TYR A 360 5.12 -36.58 6.50
N GLY A 361 5.86 -37.61 6.93
CA GLY A 361 7.20 -37.95 6.36
C GLY A 361 7.17 -38.21 4.85
N ASP A 362 6.06 -38.73 4.31
CA ASP A 362 5.85 -38.91 2.86
C ASP A 362 5.40 -37.63 2.15
N GLY A 363 5.23 -36.52 2.89
CA GLY A 363 4.71 -35.26 2.39
C GLY A 363 3.21 -35.24 2.12
N PHE A 364 2.76 -34.21 1.43
CA PHE A 364 1.37 -34.04 0.99
C PHE A 364 1.27 -33.08 -0.20
N GLU A 365 0.10 -33.01 -0.81
CA GLU A 365 -0.19 -32.09 -1.90
C GLU A 365 -0.95 -30.88 -1.37
N ILE A 366 -0.64 -29.66 -1.91
CA ILE A 366 -1.31 -28.41 -1.56
C ILE A 366 -1.18 -27.39 -2.69
N GLN A 367 -2.14 -26.46 -2.80
CA GLN A 367 -2.04 -25.30 -3.68
C GLN A 367 -1.39 -24.12 -2.97
N LEU A 368 -0.48 -23.42 -3.66
CA LEU A 368 0.01 -22.09 -3.29
C LEU A 368 -0.64 -21.05 -4.19
N ASP A 369 -1.47 -20.19 -3.59
CA ASP A 369 -2.02 -19.03 -4.26
C ASP A 369 -1.00 -17.88 -4.20
N CYS A 370 -0.66 -17.30 -5.37
CA CYS A 370 0.40 -16.31 -5.53
C CYS A 370 -0.08 -15.17 -6.43
N PRO A 371 0.20 -13.89 -6.10
CA PRO A 371 0.02 -12.83 -7.07
C PRO A 371 1.13 -12.89 -8.12
N ASN A 372 0.89 -12.32 -9.31
CA ASN A 372 1.88 -12.24 -10.38
C ASN A 372 2.07 -10.83 -10.96
N ASN A 373 1.44 -9.84 -10.32
CA ASN A 373 1.50 -8.44 -10.74
C ASN A 373 1.45 -7.46 -9.56
N ARG A 374 1.96 -7.87 -8.36
CA ARG A 374 1.85 -7.06 -7.15
C ARG A 374 3.16 -6.73 -6.47
N TYR A 375 4.07 -7.69 -6.33
CA TYR A 375 5.34 -7.53 -5.63
C TYR A 375 6.51 -7.79 -6.56
N ASN A 376 7.68 -7.25 -6.21
CA ASN A 376 8.90 -7.51 -6.97
C ASN A 376 9.17 -9.03 -7.03
N ASN A 377 9.17 -9.59 -8.24
CA ASN A 377 9.43 -11.00 -8.50
C ASN A 377 8.50 -11.99 -7.75
N ASP A 378 7.25 -11.61 -7.44
CA ASP A 378 6.29 -12.40 -6.67
C ASP A 378 6.15 -13.84 -7.17
N GLU A 379 5.83 -14.06 -8.44
CA GLU A 379 5.72 -15.41 -9.01
C GLU A 379 7.04 -16.20 -8.94
N LYS A 380 8.19 -15.54 -9.14
CA LYS A 380 9.50 -16.22 -9.05
C LYS A 380 9.83 -16.65 -7.61
N ILE A 381 9.43 -15.85 -6.61
CA ILE A 381 9.55 -16.21 -5.19
C ILE A 381 8.70 -17.44 -4.91
N CYS A 382 7.46 -17.47 -5.39
CA CYS A 382 6.56 -18.62 -5.25
C CYS A 382 7.13 -19.88 -5.96
N GLN A 383 7.65 -19.76 -7.17
CA GLN A 383 8.30 -20.86 -7.89
C GLN A 383 9.51 -21.41 -7.11
N ALA A 384 10.33 -20.53 -6.52
CA ALA A 384 11.44 -20.94 -5.67
C ALA A 384 10.96 -21.69 -4.41
N ALA A 385 9.89 -21.20 -3.75
CA ALA A 385 9.30 -21.87 -2.60
C ALA A 385 8.74 -23.26 -2.96
N VAL A 386 8.07 -23.42 -4.10
CA VAL A 386 7.59 -24.72 -4.63
C VAL A 386 8.75 -25.71 -4.74
N ALA A 387 9.86 -25.29 -5.37
CA ALA A 387 11.03 -26.14 -5.53
C ALA A 387 11.72 -26.50 -4.19
N MET A 388 11.68 -25.60 -3.22
CA MET A 388 12.26 -25.84 -1.89
C MET A 388 11.38 -26.77 -1.05
N LEU A 389 10.07 -26.57 -1.03
CA LEU A 389 9.12 -27.42 -0.29
C LEU A 389 9.05 -28.85 -0.84
N ALA A 390 9.30 -29.06 -2.12
CA ALA A 390 9.42 -30.40 -2.70
C ALA A 390 10.51 -31.24 -2.03
N LYS A 391 11.56 -30.61 -1.48
CA LYS A 391 12.66 -31.31 -0.77
C LYS A 391 12.24 -31.94 0.55
N ILE A 392 11.11 -31.51 1.12
CA ILE A 392 10.49 -32.09 2.31
C ILE A 392 9.23 -32.90 1.98
N GLY A 393 9.06 -33.32 0.71
CA GLY A 393 7.96 -34.16 0.27
C GLY A 393 6.67 -33.40 -0.07
N VAL A 394 6.59 -32.07 0.11
CA VAL A 394 5.38 -31.30 -0.16
C VAL A 394 5.29 -30.99 -1.66
N LYS A 395 4.24 -31.50 -2.32
CA LYS A 395 3.95 -31.23 -3.72
C LYS A 395 3.04 -30.02 -3.83
N VAL A 396 3.62 -28.88 -4.19
CA VAL A 396 2.89 -27.62 -4.29
C VAL A 396 2.45 -27.36 -5.73
N LYS A 397 1.13 -27.20 -5.93
CA LYS A 397 0.55 -26.66 -7.16
C LYS A 397 0.54 -25.15 -7.07
N LEU A 398 1.32 -24.47 -7.92
CA LEU A 398 1.31 -23.02 -7.99
C LEU A 398 0.10 -22.52 -8.79
N ASP A 399 -0.65 -21.58 -8.21
CA ASP A 399 -1.72 -20.81 -8.84
C ASP A 399 -1.33 -19.32 -8.81
N ALA A 400 -0.66 -18.86 -9.88
CA ALA A 400 -0.19 -17.48 -10.01
C ALA A 400 -1.19 -16.65 -10.81
N ILE A 401 -1.86 -15.70 -10.14
CA ILE A 401 -2.98 -14.91 -10.68
C ILE A 401 -2.82 -13.42 -10.37
N PRO A 402 -3.50 -12.54 -11.14
CA PRO A 402 -3.51 -11.12 -10.84
C PRO A 402 -4.03 -10.80 -9.43
N ASN A 403 -3.49 -9.75 -8.81
CA ASN A 403 -3.84 -9.33 -7.44
C ASN A 403 -5.35 -9.10 -7.25
N ALA A 404 -6.06 -8.57 -8.24
CA ALA A 404 -7.51 -8.39 -8.21
C ALA A 404 -8.31 -9.68 -8.01
N GLN A 405 -7.73 -10.84 -8.38
CA GLN A 405 -8.32 -12.16 -8.15
C GLN A 405 -7.74 -12.83 -6.90
N HIS A 406 -6.48 -12.51 -6.56
CA HIS A 406 -5.76 -13.12 -5.45
C HIS A 406 -6.27 -12.61 -4.09
N PHE A 407 -6.39 -11.29 -3.90
CA PHE A 407 -6.77 -10.70 -2.62
C PHE A 407 -8.14 -11.14 -2.10
N PRO A 408 -9.20 -11.21 -2.94
CA PRO A 408 -10.48 -11.73 -2.48
C PRO A 408 -10.44 -13.17 -1.95
N LYS A 409 -9.50 -14.02 -2.43
CA LYS A 409 -9.33 -15.36 -1.87
C LYS A 409 -8.87 -15.31 -0.41
N ILE A 410 -7.94 -14.39 -0.08
CA ILE A 410 -7.41 -14.22 1.27
C ILE A 410 -8.50 -13.64 2.19
N GLN A 411 -9.14 -12.54 1.78
CA GLN A 411 -10.18 -11.86 2.56
C GLN A 411 -11.39 -12.77 2.84
N LYS A 412 -11.79 -13.59 1.88
CA LYS A 412 -12.87 -14.59 2.03
C LYS A 412 -12.40 -15.88 2.69
N ARG A 413 -11.11 -16.01 3.01
CA ARG A 413 -10.49 -17.22 3.54
C ARG A 413 -10.82 -18.47 2.72
N VAL A 414 -10.67 -18.36 1.39
CA VAL A 414 -10.83 -19.46 0.44
C VAL A 414 -9.51 -19.90 -0.19
N THR A 415 -8.43 -19.77 0.57
CA THR A 415 -7.06 -20.15 0.24
C THR A 415 -6.47 -20.93 1.42
N ASP A 416 -5.61 -21.90 1.16
CA ASP A 416 -4.98 -22.74 2.19
C ASP A 416 -3.53 -22.33 2.48
N PHE A 417 -2.81 -21.94 1.43
CA PHE A 417 -1.42 -21.47 1.48
C PHE A 417 -1.25 -20.37 0.45
N TYR A 418 -0.78 -19.21 0.84
CA TYR A 418 -0.78 -18.03 -0.02
C TYR A 418 0.40 -17.10 0.25
N MET A 419 0.81 -16.34 -0.77
CA MET A 419 1.73 -15.22 -0.60
C MET A 419 0.95 -13.94 -0.27
N LEU A 420 1.50 -13.14 0.64
CA LEU A 420 1.06 -11.77 0.87
C LEU A 420 2.26 -10.89 1.19
N GLY A 421 2.16 -9.60 0.87
CA GLY A 421 3.08 -8.58 1.30
C GLY A 421 2.31 -7.50 2.06
N TRP A 422 2.82 -7.07 3.22
CA TRP A 422 2.18 -6.07 4.05
C TRP A 422 3.09 -4.88 4.32
N GLY A 423 2.65 -3.69 3.90
CA GLY A 423 3.30 -2.42 4.21
C GLY A 423 2.74 -1.83 5.50
N VAL A 424 3.60 -1.41 6.42
CA VAL A 424 3.20 -0.91 7.74
C VAL A 424 3.22 0.61 7.74
N SER A 425 2.23 1.24 7.09
CA SER A 425 2.16 2.69 6.89
C SER A 425 2.05 3.50 8.19
N THR A 426 1.49 2.89 9.24
CA THR A 426 1.40 3.52 10.57
C THR A 426 2.73 3.52 11.33
N LEU A 427 3.74 2.75 10.87
CA LEU A 427 5.01 2.49 11.55
C LEU A 427 4.83 1.89 12.95
N ASP A 428 3.74 1.16 13.17
CA ASP A 428 3.37 0.57 14.45
C ASP A 428 2.79 -0.84 14.28
N SER A 429 3.23 -1.78 15.12
CA SER A 429 2.78 -3.18 15.08
C SER A 429 1.29 -3.36 15.31
N HIS A 430 0.61 -2.42 15.98
CA HIS A 430 -0.84 -2.48 16.16
C HIS A 430 -1.55 -2.66 14.81
N TYR A 431 -1.06 -2.00 13.75
CA TYR A 431 -1.62 -2.12 12.40
C TYR A 431 -1.51 -3.56 11.86
N VAL A 432 -0.37 -4.21 12.08
CA VAL A 432 -0.17 -5.61 11.68
C VAL A 432 -1.05 -6.55 12.51
N PHE A 433 -1.10 -6.34 13.82
CA PHE A 433 -1.93 -7.17 14.70
C PHE A 433 -3.40 -7.06 14.36
N SER A 434 -3.95 -5.86 14.20
CA SER A 434 -5.38 -5.65 13.95
C SER A 434 -5.86 -6.19 12.60
N TYR A 435 -4.99 -6.18 11.57
CA TYR A 435 -5.38 -6.67 10.24
C TYR A 435 -5.06 -8.15 10.01
N LEU A 436 -3.87 -8.62 10.42
CA LEU A 436 -3.32 -9.92 10.00
C LEU A 436 -3.36 -10.98 11.10
N ILE A 437 -3.25 -10.57 12.37
CA ILE A 437 -2.98 -11.48 13.49
C ILE A 437 -4.21 -11.68 14.37
N GLU A 438 -4.92 -10.60 14.72
CA GLU A 438 -6.15 -10.69 15.53
C GLU A 438 -7.13 -11.68 14.90
N SER A 439 -7.78 -12.50 15.75
CA SER A 439 -8.68 -13.58 15.31
C SER A 439 -9.77 -13.16 14.32
N LYS A 440 -10.18 -11.88 14.37
CA LYS A 440 -11.18 -11.27 13.49
C LYS A 440 -10.60 -10.27 12.50
N GLY A 441 -9.27 -10.19 12.38
CA GLY A 441 -8.62 -9.29 11.45
C GLY A 441 -9.09 -9.53 10.01
N SER A 442 -9.40 -8.45 9.28
CA SER A 442 -10.00 -8.53 7.95
C SER A 442 -9.11 -9.19 6.89
N TRP A 443 -7.81 -9.25 7.15
CA TRP A 443 -6.81 -9.91 6.32
C TRP A 443 -6.16 -11.14 6.98
N ASN A 444 -6.73 -11.62 8.10
CA ASN A 444 -6.28 -12.86 8.72
C ASN A 444 -6.71 -14.09 7.89
N GLY A 445 -6.06 -14.30 6.76
CA GLY A 445 -6.29 -15.44 5.87
C GLY A 445 -5.82 -16.78 6.46
N THR A 446 -5.00 -16.76 7.53
CA THR A 446 -4.48 -17.96 8.19
C THR A 446 -5.47 -18.58 9.17
N GLY A 447 -6.51 -17.85 9.56
CA GLY A 447 -7.41 -18.28 10.65
C GLY A 447 -6.69 -18.49 11.98
N TYR A 448 -5.53 -17.87 12.16
CA TYR A 448 -4.84 -17.83 13.43
C TYR A 448 -5.73 -17.19 14.50
N SER A 449 -5.69 -17.73 15.70
CA SER A 449 -6.46 -17.24 16.84
C SER A 449 -5.70 -17.53 18.12
N ASN A 450 -5.40 -16.45 18.86
CA ASN A 450 -4.77 -16.55 20.18
C ASN A 450 -5.37 -15.46 21.08
N ALA A 451 -6.06 -15.88 22.15
CA ALA A 451 -6.78 -14.98 23.04
C ALA A 451 -5.87 -13.93 23.71
N ARG A 452 -4.61 -14.27 24.02
CA ARG A 452 -3.67 -13.31 24.62
C ARG A 452 -3.22 -12.27 23.62
N VAL A 453 -2.97 -12.66 22.36
CA VAL A 453 -2.62 -11.73 21.29
C VAL A 453 -3.78 -10.80 20.97
N ASP A 454 -5.02 -11.31 20.92
CA ASP A 454 -6.24 -10.51 20.75
C ASP A 454 -6.41 -9.49 21.91
N GLU A 455 -6.14 -9.91 23.16
CA GLU A 455 -6.15 -9.02 24.32
C GLU A 455 -5.09 -7.92 24.20
N ILE A 456 -3.84 -8.31 23.88
CA ILE A 456 -2.74 -7.36 23.72
C ILE A 456 -3.05 -6.36 22.60
N THR A 457 -3.60 -6.82 21.48
CA THR A 457 -3.97 -5.93 20.36
C THR A 457 -4.91 -4.82 20.82
N LYS A 458 -5.88 -5.14 21.68
CA LYS A 458 -6.78 -4.13 22.27
C LYS A 458 -6.05 -3.22 23.27
N LEU A 459 -5.19 -3.79 24.13
CA LEU A 459 -4.44 -3.00 25.12
C LEU A 459 -3.51 -1.98 24.48
N ILE A 460 -2.74 -2.38 23.47
CA ILE A 460 -1.79 -1.47 22.79
C ILE A 460 -2.46 -0.38 21.97
N ALA A 461 -3.74 -0.52 21.64
CA ALA A 461 -4.52 0.53 20.98
C ALA A 461 -4.68 1.77 21.87
N SER A 462 -4.69 1.61 23.21
CA SER A 462 -4.96 2.67 24.17
C SER A 462 -3.84 2.93 25.19
N GLU A 463 -2.81 2.07 25.26
CA GLU A 463 -1.71 2.25 26.21
C GLU A 463 -0.82 3.43 25.83
N THR A 464 -0.72 4.43 26.72
CA THR A 464 0.08 5.65 26.53
C THR A 464 1.46 5.60 27.16
N ASP A 465 1.71 4.68 28.09
CA ASP A 465 3.04 4.43 28.64
C ASP A 465 3.88 3.67 27.62
N ILE A 466 4.84 4.35 26.99
CA ILE A 466 5.63 3.80 25.88
C ILE A 466 6.39 2.54 26.29
N PRO A 467 7.12 2.48 27.42
CA PRO A 467 7.78 1.24 27.89
C PRO A 467 6.81 0.08 28.04
N LYS A 468 5.68 0.29 28.69
CA LYS A 468 4.66 -0.74 28.89
C LYS A 468 4.03 -1.20 27.57
N ARG A 469 3.73 -0.26 26.66
CA ARG A 469 3.21 -0.55 25.33
C ARG A 469 4.20 -1.37 24.52
N THR A 470 5.48 -1.02 24.55
CA THR A 470 6.53 -1.76 23.87
C THR A 470 6.64 -3.18 24.40
N ALA A 471 6.64 -3.37 25.73
CA ALA A 471 6.68 -4.70 26.35
C ALA A 471 5.50 -5.59 25.94
N LEU A 472 4.29 -5.04 25.83
CA LEU A 472 3.12 -5.76 25.33
C LEU A 472 3.28 -6.17 23.85
N ILE A 473 3.80 -5.27 23.01
CA ILE A 473 4.08 -5.57 21.60
C ILE A 473 5.12 -6.70 21.48
N ASP A 474 6.18 -6.65 22.28
CA ASP A 474 7.23 -7.67 22.28
C ASP A 474 6.70 -9.03 22.77
N GLU A 475 5.82 -9.04 23.78
CA GLU A 475 5.11 -10.24 24.22
C GLU A 475 4.29 -10.86 23.08
N ALA A 476 3.47 -10.04 22.41
CA ALA A 476 2.62 -10.52 21.31
C ALA A 476 3.45 -11.08 20.15
N TRP A 477 4.53 -10.40 19.74
CA TRP A 477 5.43 -10.92 18.70
C TRP A 477 6.14 -12.19 19.11
N THR A 478 6.52 -12.33 20.38
CA THR A 478 7.12 -13.58 20.92
C THR A 478 6.16 -14.75 20.78
N ILE A 479 4.89 -14.56 21.12
CA ILE A 479 3.85 -15.59 20.96
C ILE A 479 3.67 -15.93 19.47
N VAL A 480 3.41 -14.92 18.62
CA VAL A 480 3.18 -15.13 17.18
C VAL A 480 4.37 -15.83 16.52
N LYS A 481 5.60 -15.43 16.89
CA LYS A 481 6.82 -16.04 16.37
C LYS A 481 6.95 -17.51 16.81
N SER A 482 6.56 -17.86 18.03
CA SER A 482 6.61 -19.26 18.52
C SER A 482 5.55 -20.14 17.86
N GLU A 483 4.40 -19.57 17.48
CA GLU A 483 3.27 -20.29 16.86
C GLU A 483 3.33 -20.32 15.33
N MET A 484 4.15 -19.46 14.72
CA MET A 484 4.49 -19.45 13.29
C MET A 484 3.28 -19.52 12.32
N PRO A 485 2.25 -18.64 12.43
CA PRO A 485 1.15 -18.64 11.48
C PRO A 485 1.58 -18.24 10.06
N TYR A 486 2.73 -17.60 9.94
CA TYR A 486 3.33 -17.11 8.70
C TYR A 486 4.74 -17.66 8.49
N VAL A 487 5.15 -17.70 7.24
CA VAL A 487 6.55 -17.90 6.82
C VAL A 487 7.06 -16.56 6.27
N PRO A 488 7.67 -15.68 7.10
CA PRO A 488 8.29 -14.46 6.63
C PRO A 488 9.42 -14.77 5.65
N ILE A 489 9.51 -14.04 4.55
CA ILE A 489 10.54 -14.26 3.52
C ILE A 489 11.59 -13.16 3.58
N HIS A 490 11.18 -11.91 3.31
CA HIS A 490 12.10 -10.77 3.34
C HIS A 490 11.34 -9.44 3.50
N HIS A 491 12.08 -8.41 3.93
CA HIS A 491 11.67 -7.03 3.74
C HIS A 491 12.08 -6.59 2.34
N GLN A 492 11.14 -5.97 1.62
CA GLN A 492 11.30 -5.61 0.22
C GLN A 492 12.18 -4.35 0.06
N VAL A 493 12.89 -4.27 -1.04
CA VAL A 493 13.55 -3.05 -1.52
C VAL A 493 12.71 -2.47 -2.65
N LEU A 494 12.46 -1.18 -2.60
CA LEU A 494 11.90 -0.44 -3.72
C LEU A 494 12.98 -0.10 -4.72
N ALA A 495 12.64 -0.16 -6.00
CA ALA A 495 13.49 0.25 -7.09
C ALA A 495 12.66 1.04 -8.11
N TRP A 496 13.02 2.31 -8.30
CA TRP A 496 12.41 3.20 -9.29
C TRP A 496 13.40 3.43 -10.43
N GLY A 497 12.96 3.20 -11.66
CA GLY A 497 13.69 3.56 -12.87
C GLY A 497 13.06 4.80 -13.49
N MET A 498 13.86 5.81 -13.88
CA MET A 498 13.31 7.04 -14.40
C MET A 498 14.27 7.79 -15.32
N SER A 499 13.72 8.74 -16.09
CA SER A 499 14.51 9.74 -16.80
C SER A 499 15.37 10.55 -15.81
N ASP A 500 16.61 10.88 -16.18
CA ASP A 500 17.49 11.78 -15.41
C ASP A 500 16.97 13.24 -15.36
N LYS A 501 15.99 13.55 -16.23
CA LYS A 501 15.26 14.82 -16.22
C LYS A 501 14.23 14.91 -15.09
N ILE A 502 13.95 13.82 -14.38
CA ILE A 502 13.03 13.80 -13.24
C ILE A 502 13.85 13.87 -11.97
N ASP A 503 13.52 14.81 -11.10
CA ASP A 503 13.97 14.84 -9.71
C ASP A 503 12.78 14.63 -8.79
N ILE A 504 12.88 13.62 -7.91
CA ILE A 504 11.86 13.26 -6.93
C ILE A 504 12.52 12.56 -5.74
N PRO A 505 12.14 12.88 -4.48
CA PRO A 505 12.53 12.09 -3.33
C PRO A 505 11.83 10.71 -3.37
N ILE A 506 12.57 9.65 -3.04
CA ILE A 506 12.01 8.30 -2.86
C ILE A 506 11.66 8.07 -1.40
N SER A 507 10.47 7.59 -1.10
CA SER A 507 10.01 7.25 0.25
C SER A 507 9.76 5.75 0.40
N SER A 508 9.89 5.28 1.65
CA SER A 508 9.77 3.83 1.97
C SER A 508 8.36 3.26 1.80
N ASP A 509 7.35 4.08 1.60
CA ASP A 509 5.94 3.66 1.46
C ASP A 509 5.52 3.36 0.01
N ASP A 510 6.44 3.47 -0.95
CA ASP A 510 6.19 3.19 -2.37
C ASP A 510 5.14 4.11 -3.02
N ARG A 511 5.08 5.35 -2.58
CA ARG A 511 4.11 6.30 -3.11
C ARG A 511 4.79 7.34 -3.97
N LEU A 512 4.46 7.31 -5.26
CA LEU A 512 4.76 8.43 -6.14
C LEU A 512 3.90 9.63 -5.71
N ARG A 513 4.57 10.75 -5.40
CA ARG A 513 3.91 12.01 -5.05
C ARG A 513 4.32 13.09 -6.06
N PRO A 514 3.58 13.23 -7.18
CA PRO A 514 3.91 14.19 -8.26
C PRO A 514 4.02 15.64 -7.80
N ARG A 515 3.43 16.00 -6.66
CA ARG A 515 3.62 17.33 -6.04
C ARG A 515 5.08 17.65 -5.69
N PHE A 516 5.95 16.62 -5.64
CA PHE A 516 7.39 16.77 -5.45
C PHE A 516 8.20 16.53 -6.72
N VAL A 517 7.58 16.09 -7.81
CA VAL A 517 8.28 15.82 -9.06
C VAL A 517 8.65 17.12 -9.74
N VAL A 518 9.95 17.31 -9.96
CA VAL A 518 10.50 18.40 -10.77
C VAL A 518 10.98 17.82 -12.10
N MET A 519 10.33 18.22 -13.18
CA MET A 519 10.77 17.94 -14.55
C MET A 519 11.68 19.07 -15.01
N LYS A 520 12.91 18.72 -15.48
CA LYS A 520 14.00 19.64 -15.88
C LYS A 520 13.92 19.98 -17.37
#